data_bdcba02aeb9875ba9c7fe927714af462
#
_entry.id   bdcba02aeb9875ba9c7fe927714af462
#
_cell.length_a   1.000
_cell.length_b   1.000
_cell.length_c   1.000
_cell.angle_alpha   90.00
_cell.angle_beta   90.00
_cell.angle_gamma   90.00
#
_symmetry.space_group_name_H-M   'P 1'
#
loop_
_entity.id
_entity.type
_entity.pdbx_description
1 polymer ?
#
loop_
_entity_poly.entity_id
_entity_poly.type
_entity_poly.pdbx_seq_one_letter_code
_entity_poly.pdbx_strand_id
1 'polypeptide(L)'
;MILLIDNYDSFSYNVYQLVGSVNPDIRVIRNDECSVDEIRAMNPSHIILSPGPGRPDKAGVCENVIRELGGRIPILGICLGHQAICEVA
;
A
#
# COMPACT_ATOMS: atom_id res chain seq x y z
N MET A 1 3.61 12.08 -5.25
CA MET A 1 2.29 11.56 -4.80
C MET A 1 2.53 10.33 -3.94
N ILE A 2 1.86 10.26 -2.82
CA ILE A 2 1.90 9.10 -1.93
C ILE A 2 0.71 8.21 -2.29
N LEU A 3 0.93 6.92 -2.50
CA LEU A 3 -0.13 5.98 -2.78
C LEU A 3 -0.39 5.13 -1.54
N LEU A 4 -1.63 5.17 -1.03
CA LEU A 4 -2.08 4.31 0.06
C LEU A 4 -2.91 3.17 -0.51
N ILE A 5 -2.46 1.94 -0.30
CA ILE A 5 -3.21 0.76 -0.72
C ILE A 5 -4.04 0.29 0.47
N ASP A 6 -5.37 0.40 0.32
CA ASP A 6 -6.33 0.02 1.35
C ASP A 6 -6.62 -1.48 1.27
N ASN A 7 -6.35 -2.19 2.35
CA ASN A 7 -6.63 -3.62 2.49
C ASN A 7 -7.99 -3.90 3.14
N TYR A 8 -8.98 -3.03 2.85
CA TYR A 8 -10.35 -3.18 3.36
C TYR A 8 -10.42 -3.10 4.89
N ASP A 9 -9.74 -2.12 5.45
CA ASP A 9 -9.68 -1.89 6.89
C ASP A 9 -10.24 -0.51 7.25
N SER A 10 -11.01 -0.44 8.33
CA SER A 10 -11.55 0.84 8.80
C SER A 10 -10.47 1.83 9.22
N PHE A 11 -9.28 1.35 9.62
CA PHE A 11 -8.16 2.22 9.99
C PHE A 11 -7.48 2.88 8.79
N SER A 12 -7.73 2.41 7.57
CA SER A 12 -7.13 3.02 6.38
C SER A 12 -7.49 4.50 6.25
N TYR A 13 -8.71 4.88 6.62
CA TYR A 13 -9.12 6.28 6.60
C TYR A 13 -8.33 7.12 7.61
N ASN A 14 -8.06 6.57 8.80
CA ASN A 14 -7.24 7.26 9.81
C ASN A 14 -5.80 7.44 9.31
N VAL A 15 -5.25 6.42 8.65
CA VAL A 15 -3.92 6.51 8.05
C VAL A 15 -3.91 7.59 6.96
N TYR A 16 -4.93 7.61 6.12
CA TYR A 16 -5.09 8.62 5.08
C TYR A 16 -5.09 10.04 5.68
N GLN A 17 -5.86 10.27 6.75
CA GLN A 17 -5.94 11.56 7.38
C GLN A 17 -4.60 11.98 8.02
N LEU A 18 -3.94 11.04 8.69
CA LEU A 18 -2.67 11.32 9.36
C LEU A 18 -1.58 11.67 8.34
N VAL A 19 -1.44 10.88 7.30
CA VAL A 19 -0.43 11.13 6.26
C VAL A 19 -0.80 12.38 5.47
N GLY A 20 -2.08 12.57 5.16
CA GLY A 20 -2.55 13.73 4.42
C GLY A 20 -2.35 15.04 5.15
N SER A 21 -2.25 15.03 6.49
CA SER A 21 -1.95 16.23 7.26
C SER A 21 -0.49 16.67 7.09
N VAL A 22 0.39 15.74 6.74
CA VAL A 22 1.82 16.00 6.49
C VAL A 22 2.05 16.28 5.01
N ASN A 23 1.44 15.49 4.14
CA ASN A 23 1.55 15.64 2.69
C ASN A 23 0.17 15.40 2.05
N PRO A 24 -0.52 16.46 1.60
CA PRO A 24 -1.87 16.33 1.04
C PRO A 24 -1.91 15.67 -0.34
N ASP A 25 -0.77 15.48 -0.99
CA ASP A 25 -0.71 14.80 -2.29
C ASP A 25 -0.70 13.28 -2.07
N ILE A 26 -1.84 12.75 -1.63
CA ILE A 26 -2.02 11.34 -1.31
C ILE A 26 -3.25 10.81 -2.07
N ARG A 27 -3.13 9.60 -2.61
CA ARG A 27 -4.22 8.90 -3.30
C ARG A 27 -4.45 7.56 -2.65
N VAL A 28 -5.71 7.15 -2.53
CA VAL A 28 -6.10 5.86 -1.96
C VAL A 28 -6.66 4.96 -3.04
N ILE A 29 -6.19 3.73 -3.09
CA ILE A 29 -6.77 2.67 -3.91
C ILE A 29 -6.97 1.44 -3.03
N ARG A 30 -7.89 0.56 -3.42
CA ARG A 30 -8.07 -0.73 -2.77
C ARG A 30 -7.11 -1.75 -3.36
N ASN A 31 -6.81 -2.81 -2.59
CA ASN A 31 -5.81 -3.80 -2.98
C ASN A 31 -6.19 -4.63 -4.22
N ASP A 32 -7.43 -4.57 -4.65
CA ASP A 32 -7.94 -5.27 -5.84
C ASP A 32 -8.41 -4.31 -6.94
N GLU A 33 -8.15 -3.02 -6.78
CA GLU A 33 -8.63 -1.99 -7.70
C GLU A 33 -7.71 -1.82 -8.90
N CYS A 34 -6.39 -1.95 -8.70
CA CYS A 34 -5.40 -1.71 -9.74
C CYS A 34 -4.39 -2.85 -9.78
N SER A 35 -3.84 -3.10 -10.98
CA SER A 35 -2.71 -4.01 -11.14
C SER A 35 -1.39 -3.32 -10.76
N VAL A 36 -0.31 -4.11 -10.62
CA VAL A 36 1.03 -3.56 -10.38
C VAL A 36 1.46 -2.63 -11.51
N ASP A 37 1.15 -2.99 -12.75
CA ASP A 37 1.49 -2.15 -13.90
C ASP A 37 0.77 -0.80 -13.87
N GLU A 38 -0.50 -0.79 -13.45
CA GLU A 38 -1.26 0.45 -13.28
C GLU A 38 -0.65 1.32 -12.17
N ILE A 39 -0.23 0.70 -11.06
CA ILE A 39 0.42 1.40 -9.96
C ILE A 39 1.77 1.98 -10.42
N ARG A 40 2.54 1.20 -11.17
CA ARG A 40 3.81 1.67 -11.73
C ARG A 40 3.59 2.89 -12.63
N ALA A 41 2.52 2.89 -13.42
CA ALA A 41 2.18 4.00 -14.31
C ALA A 41 1.81 5.27 -13.54
N MET A 42 1.28 5.15 -12.32
CA MET A 42 1.00 6.31 -11.47
C MET A 42 2.27 6.99 -10.97
N ASN A 43 3.38 6.28 -10.96
CA ASN A 43 4.70 6.78 -10.53
C ASN A 43 4.66 7.42 -9.14
N PRO A 44 4.17 6.71 -8.11
CA PRO A 44 4.13 7.28 -6.77
C PRO A 44 5.54 7.44 -6.19
N SER A 45 5.73 8.46 -5.36
CA SER A 45 7.00 8.68 -4.66
C SER A 45 7.15 7.74 -3.48
N HIS A 46 6.05 7.35 -2.86
CA HIS A 46 6.00 6.44 -1.71
C HIS A 46 4.73 5.61 -1.78
N ILE A 47 4.79 4.39 -1.23
CA ILE A 47 3.63 3.50 -1.14
C ILE A 47 3.45 3.11 0.32
N ILE A 48 2.21 3.21 0.82
CA ILE A 48 1.84 2.77 2.17
C ILE A 48 0.84 1.63 2.02
N LEU A 49 1.13 0.51 2.68
CA LEU A 49 0.24 -0.65 2.72
C LEU A 49 -0.50 -0.61 4.05
N SER A 50 -1.83 -0.45 4.01
CA SER A 50 -2.64 -0.30 5.21
C SER A 50 -2.81 -1.60 5.97
N PRO A 51 -3.28 -1.54 7.25
CA PRO A 51 -3.77 -2.72 7.92
C PRO A 51 -4.92 -3.37 7.15
N GLY A 52 -5.23 -4.62 7.45
CA GLY A 52 -6.35 -5.31 6.83
C GLY A 52 -6.60 -6.67 7.47
N PRO A 53 -7.76 -7.26 7.22
CA PRO A 53 -8.09 -8.58 7.73
C PRO A 53 -7.39 -9.68 6.91
N GLY A 54 -7.24 -10.86 7.53
CA GLY A 54 -6.76 -12.04 6.86
C GLY A 54 -5.25 -12.11 6.72
N ARG A 55 -4.80 -12.91 5.78
CA ARG A 55 -3.37 -13.20 5.55
C ARG A 55 -2.81 -12.28 4.47
N PRO A 56 -1.49 -11.98 4.52
CA PRO A 56 -0.86 -11.11 3.52
C PRO A 56 -1.01 -11.62 2.09
N ASP A 57 -0.96 -12.93 1.87
CA ASP A 57 -1.11 -13.54 0.54
C ASP A 57 -2.52 -13.35 -0.03
N LYS A 58 -3.49 -12.95 0.79
CA LYS A 58 -4.86 -12.64 0.39
C LYS A 58 -5.11 -11.14 0.27
N ALA A 59 -4.08 -10.32 0.39
CA ALA A 59 -4.20 -8.86 0.35
C ALA A 59 -4.06 -8.30 -1.08
N GLY A 60 -4.57 -9.01 -2.07
CA GLY A 60 -4.61 -8.53 -3.44
C GLY A 60 -3.23 -8.26 -4.02
N VAL A 61 -3.01 -7.03 -4.48
CA VAL A 61 -1.80 -6.64 -5.19
C VAL A 61 -0.58 -6.41 -4.27
N CYS A 62 -0.76 -6.42 -2.94
CA CYS A 62 0.29 -5.94 -2.02
C CYS A 62 1.62 -6.68 -2.16
N GLU A 63 1.61 -8.02 -2.19
CA GLU A 63 2.86 -8.78 -2.29
C GLU A 63 3.56 -8.56 -3.63
N ASN A 64 2.79 -8.45 -4.70
CA ASN A 64 3.35 -8.18 -6.03
C ASN A 64 3.97 -6.78 -6.09
N VAL A 65 3.33 -5.80 -5.45
CA VAL A 65 3.88 -4.44 -5.34
C VAL A 65 5.23 -4.46 -4.62
N ILE A 66 5.33 -5.16 -3.51
CA ILE A 66 6.58 -5.28 -2.75
C ILE A 66 7.65 -5.94 -3.62
N ARG A 67 7.29 -7.04 -4.28
CA ARG A 67 8.24 -7.82 -5.09
C ARG A 67 8.76 -7.05 -6.29
N GLU A 68 7.89 -6.33 -6.98
CA GLU A 68 8.24 -5.66 -8.23
C GLU A 68 8.69 -4.22 -8.07
N LEU A 69 8.19 -3.50 -7.04
CA LEU A 69 8.47 -2.07 -6.87
C LEU A 69 9.31 -1.74 -5.64
N GLY A 70 9.51 -2.71 -4.73
CA GLY A 70 10.17 -2.46 -3.45
C GLY A 70 11.61 -1.95 -3.56
N GLY A 71 12.31 -2.24 -4.64
CA GLY A 71 13.66 -1.74 -4.85
C GLY A 71 13.73 -0.36 -5.50
N ARG A 72 12.60 0.19 -5.93
CA ARG A 72 12.53 1.45 -6.66
C ARG A 72 11.76 2.53 -5.92
N ILE A 73 10.76 2.15 -5.13
CA ILE A 73 9.85 3.05 -4.44
C ILE A 73 9.85 2.68 -2.96
N PRO A 74 10.06 3.63 -2.03
CA PRO A 74 9.95 3.36 -0.60
C PRO A 74 8.55 2.85 -0.26
N ILE A 75 8.47 1.73 0.48
CA ILE A 75 7.23 1.10 0.87
C ILE A 75 7.18 0.98 2.39
N LEU A 76 6.09 1.48 3.00
CA LEU A 76 5.82 1.34 4.42
C LEU A 76 4.62 0.41 4.60
N GLY A 77 4.79 -0.67 5.35
CA GLY A 77 3.71 -1.57 5.69
C GLY A 77 3.26 -1.36 7.13
N ILE A 78 1.94 -1.37 7.36
CA ILE A 78 1.33 -1.26 8.68
C ILE A 78 0.50 -2.52 8.93
N CYS A 79 0.76 -3.24 10.01
CA CYS A 79 0.08 -4.48 10.37
C CYS A 79 0.12 -5.51 9.23
N LEU A 80 -0.97 -5.74 8.51
CA LEU A 80 -1.02 -6.68 7.39
C LEU A 80 0.02 -6.33 6.32
N GLY A 81 0.20 -5.04 6.02
CA GLY A 81 1.21 -4.59 5.08
C GLY A 81 2.63 -4.91 5.53
N HIS A 82 2.91 -4.77 6.83
CA HIS A 82 4.19 -5.16 7.40
C HIS A 82 4.42 -6.68 7.28
N GLN A 83 3.39 -7.48 7.55
CA GLN A 83 3.47 -8.93 7.39
C GLN A 83 3.77 -9.32 5.93
N ALA A 84 3.16 -8.62 4.97
CA ALA A 84 3.40 -8.86 3.55
C ALA A 84 4.86 -8.58 3.19
N ILE A 85 5.45 -7.51 3.72
CA ILE A 85 6.86 -7.19 3.50
C ILE A 85 7.75 -8.31 4.07
N CYS A 86 7.47 -8.76 5.28
CA CYS A 86 8.23 -9.84 5.91
C CYS A 86 8.11 -11.15 5.16
N GLU A 87 6.93 -11.45 4.61
CA GLU A 87 6.71 -12.69 3.88
C GLU A 87 7.44 -12.71 2.54
N VAL A 88 7.50 -11.57 1.85
CA VAL A 88 8.19 -11.46 0.56
C VAL A 88 9.70 -11.37 0.73
N ALA A 89 10.14 -10.64 1.73
CA ALA A 89 11.56 -10.47 2.01
C ALA A 89 12.14 -11.72 2.68
#